data_1a4c339c80402fc6efd1b1eac9c6cf5b
#
_entry.id   1a4c339c80402fc6efd1b1eac9c6cf5b
#
_cell.length_a   1.000
_cell.length_b   1.000
_cell.length_c   1.000
_cell.angle_alpha   90.00
_cell.angle_beta   90.00
_cell.angle_gamma   90.00
#
_symmetry.space_group_name_H-M   'P 1'
#
loop_
_entity.id
_entity.type
_entity.pdbx_description
1 polymer ?
#
loop_
_entity_poly.entity_id
_entity_poly.type
_entity_poly.pdbx_seq_one_letter_code
_entity_poly.pdbx_strand_id
1 'polypeptide(L)'
;YLNGEFGSDDDHLFNGILTQAAKDPDVIVVPAPSDTSMIGKLKAVRKAIPKALRENPNLRILMSIDDFDKYDDELTEREYKNTSETDINKKRYKGITIETLNSWPDGLIVATLCSMSADGNLFAGVNLQDDEEVIQIDKWMNSSELYFFKLLMKADTEIAFGEEFVVLDTRETPVFKAVERSISADPAALSFKAAGESKEVKVTASGDYSVVSIPAGFTAVGTDGSLTVTAGVNSSGKAVSGTLVLGLDADPEKKVEIALSQAAVDEEEGGE
;
A
#
# COMPACT_ATOMS: atom_id res chain seq x y z
N TYR A 1 -18.12 7.57 12.20
CA TYR A 1 -16.92 8.22 11.69
C TYR A 1 -15.91 7.22 11.10
N LEU A 2 -15.86 5.96 11.55
CA LEU A 2 -14.87 4.99 11.07
C LEU A 2 -15.36 4.20 9.85
N ASN A 3 -16.49 3.53 9.98
CA ASN A 3 -17.10 2.69 8.96
C ASN A 3 -18.46 3.25 8.61
N GLY A 4 -18.89 3.01 7.42
CA GLY A 4 -20.20 3.38 6.93
C GLY A 4 -20.09 3.95 5.53
N GLU A 5 -21.10 3.69 4.72
CA GLU A 5 -21.25 4.26 3.40
C GLU A 5 -22.45 5.19 3.41
N PHE A 6 -22.27 6.40 2.93
CA PHE A 6 -23.34 7.40 2.89
C PHE A 6 -24.62 6.81 2.27
N GLY A 7 -25.73 6.93 3.01
CA GLY A 7 -27.04 6.47 2.55
C GLY A 7 -27.25 4.95 2.59
N SER A 8 -26.35 4.18 3.21
CA SER A 8 -26.54 2.73 3.39
C SER A 8 -27.64 2.40 4.39
N ASP A 9 -27.83 3.25 5.39
CA ASP A 9 -28.94 3.25 6.34
C ASP A 9 -29.11 4.66 6.96
N ASP A 10 -30.12 4.81 7.84
CA ASP A 10 -30.48 6.10 8.45
C ASP A 10 -29.38 6.67 9.38
N ASP A 11 -28.44 5.82 9.83
CA ASP A 11 -27.36 6.21 10.76
C ASP A 11 -26.07 6.62 10.02
N HIS A 12 -25.94 6.28 8.73
CA HIS A 12 -24.75 6.56 7.93
C HIS A 12 -24.91 7.85 7.11
N LEU A 13 -24.66 8.98 7.75
CA LEU A 13 -24.83 10.33 7.18
C LEU A 13 -23.67 10.77 6.29
N PHE A 14 -22.53 10.09 6.35
CA PHE A 14 -21.33 10.36 5.53
C PHE A 14 -20.45 9.10 5.42
N ASN A 15 -19.50 9.12 4.48
CA ASN A 15 -18.55 8.03 4.34
C ASN A 15 -17.52 8.05 5.48
N GLY A 16 -17.36 6.93 6.16
CA GLY A 16 -16.33 6.79 7.20
C GLY A 16 -14.92 6.76 6.62
N ILE A 17 -13.93 7.12 7.43
CA ILE A 17 -12.50 7.18 7.05
C ILE A 17 -12.02 5.84 6.45
N LEU A 18 -12.38 4.70 7.06
CA LEU A 18 -11.98 3.39 6.54
C LEU A 18 -12.67 3.05 5.22
N THR A 19 -13.91 3.51 5.01
CA THR A 19 -14.63 3.34 3.76
C THR A 19 -13.99 4.15 2.63
N GLN A 20 -13.54 5.37 2.92
CA GLN A 20 -12.81 6.21 1.96
C GLN A 20 -11.45 5.60 1.65
N ALA A 21 -10.68 5.23 2.68
CA ALA A 21 -9.38 4.58 2.51
C ALA A 21 -9.45 3.31 1.65
N ALA A 22 -10.55 2.54 1.75
CA ALA A 22 -10.72 1.31 0.95
C ALA A 22 -11.00 1.59 -0.54
N LYS A 23 -11.47 2.79 -0.86
CA LYS A 23 -11.75 3.23 -2.24
C LYS A 23 -10.60 4.02 -2.86
N ASP A 24 -9.66 4.50 -2.04
CA ASP A 24 -8.53 5.29 -2.49
C ASP A 24 -7.39 4.36 -2.99
N PRO A 25 -7.00 4.44 -4.28
CA PRO A 25 -5.95 3.60 -4.86
C PRO A 25 -4.55 3.92 -4.34
N ASP A 26 -4.34 5.11 -3.77
CA ASP A 26 -3.04 5.56 -3.29
C ASP A 26 -2.73 5.07 -1.87
N VAL A 27 -3.73 4.49 -1.19
CA VAL A 27 -3.55 3.89 0.14
C VAL A 27 -2.58 2.70 0.09
N ILE A 28 -1.58 2.73 0.96
CA ILE A 28 -0.57 1.69 1.03
C ILE A 28 -1.11 0.49 1.82
N VAL A 29 -1.53 -0.55 1.12
CA VAL A 29 -1.98 -1.79 1.74
C VAL A 29 -0.82 -2.75 1.93
N VAL A 30 -0.55 -3.11 3.18
CA VAL A 30 0.54 -4.03 3.55
C VAL A 30 0.06 -5.47 3.38
N PRO A 31 0.79 -6.32 2.64
CA PRO A 31 0.46 -7.74 2.56
C PRO A 31 0.61 -8.41 3.94
N ALA A 32 -0.23 -9.41 4.21
CA ALA A 32 -0.17 -10.16 5.46
C ALA A 32 1.22 -10.76 5.64
N PRO A 33 1.93 -10.45 6.75
CA PRO A 33 3.26 -10.96 6.97
C PRO A 33 3.24 -12.47 7.28
N SER A 34 4.32 -13.17 6.95
CA SER A 34 4.51 -14.57 7.32
C SER A 34 4.64 -14.76 8.84
N ASP A 35 5.16 -13.76 9.53
CA ASP A 35 5.19 -13.69 10.99
C ASP A 35 3.86 -13.09 11.47
N THR A 36 2.99 -13.95 12.00
CA THR A 36 1.65 -13.59 12.46
C THR A 36 1.62 -12.97 13.85
N SER A 37 2.77 -12.88 14.54
CA SER A 37 2.88 -12.20 15.83
C SER A 37 2.54 -10.71 15.68
N MET A 38 2.09 -10.07 16.76
CA MET A 38 1.79 -8.63 16.73
C MET A 38 3.05 -7.80 16.45
N ILE A 39 4.19 -8.26 16.93
CA ILE A 39 5.47 -7.62 16.63
C ILE A 39 5.83 -7.78 15.15
N GLY A 40 5.56 -8.95 14.55
CA GLY A 40 5.73 -9.20 13.12
C GLY A 40 4.85 -8.27 12.28
N LYS A 41 3.57 -8.13 12.64
CA LYS A 41 2.62 -7.22 12.01
C LYS A 41 3.06 -5.77 12.09
N LEU A 42 3.44 -5.29 13.28
CA LEU A 42 3.94 -3.93 13.48
C LEU A 42 5.25 -3.66 12.73
N LYS A 43 6.12 -4.67 12.59
CA LYS A 43 7.33 -4.59 11.79
C LYS A 43 7.02 -4.43 10.30
N ALA A 44 6.02 -5.15 9.78
CA ALA A 44 5.56 -5.05 8.40
C ALA A 44 4.98 -3.66 8.12
N VAL A 45 4.05 -3.18 8.97
CA VAL A 45 3.48 -1.83 8.87
C VAL A 45 4.59 -0.77 8.87
N ARG A 46 5.52 -0.82 9.84
CA ARG A 46 6.61 0.15 9.90
C ARG A 46 7.53 0.12 8.67
N LYS A 47 7.76 -1.06 8.09
CA LYS A 47 8.55 -1.18 6.85
C LYS A 47 7.85 -0.50 5.67
N ALA A 48 6.53 -0.56 5.61
CA ALA A 48 5.73 0.04 4.55
C ALA A 48 5.58 1.57 4.67
N ILE A 49 5.69 2.14 5.88
CA ILE A 49 5.63 3.59 6.06
C ILE A 49 6.73 4.28 5.25
N PRO A 50 6.41 5.29 4.43
CA PRO A 50 7.39 6.10 3.71
C PRO A 50 8.47 6.66 4.64
N LYS A 51 9.74 6.66 4.20
CA LYS A 51 10.87 7.07 5.04
C LYS A 51 10.72 8.49 5.58
N ALA A 52 10.14 9.39 4.80
CA ALA A 52 9.91 10.78 5.19
C ALA A 52 8.98 10.94 6.40
N LEU A 53 8.04 9.99 6.57
CA LEU A 53 7.04 10.06 7.65
C LEU A 53 7.50 9.38 8.95
N ARG A 54 8.50 8.49 8.89
CA ARG A 54 8.89 7.63 10.03
C ARG A 54 9.36 8.36 11.28
N GLU A 55 9.85 9.58 11.12
CA GLU A 55 10.36 10.42 12.21
C GLU A 55 9.40 11.57 12.54
N ASN A 56 8.25 11.64 11.84
CA ASN A 56 7.27 12.67 12.11
C ASN A 56 6.62 12.45 13.49
N PRO A 57 6.62 13.46 14.40
CA PRO A 57 6.06 13.33 15.73
C PRO A 57 4.55 13.12 15.73
N ASN A 58 3.86 13.44 14.64
CA ASN A 58 2.41 13.26 14.46
C ASN A 58 2.03 11.89 13.91
N LEU A 59 3.01 11.06 13.54
CA LEU A 59 2.75 9.71 13.10
C LEU A 59 2.19 8.87 14.26
N ARG A 60 1.06 8.21 14.02
CA ARG A 60 0.39 7.32 14.98
C ARG A 60 0.11 5.97 14.33
N ILE A 61 0.12 4.95 15.16
CA ILE A 61 -0.39 3.63 14.80
C ILE A 61 -1.74 3.48 15.52
N LEU A 62 -2.78 3.24 14.75
CA LEU A 62 -4.15 3.03 15.24
C LEU A 62 -4.45 1.53 15.23
N MET A 63 -4.96 1.01 16.33
CA MET A 63 -5.37 -0.41 16.44
C MET A 63 -6.45 -0.59 17.52
N SER A 64 -7.03 -1.78 17.57
CA SER A 64 -7.96 -2.14 18.63
C SER A 64 -7.26 -2.31 19.98
N ILE A 65 -8.02 -2.30 21.05
CA ILE A 65 -7.52 -2.57 22.40
C ILE A 65 -7.01 -4.00 22.47
N ASP A 66 -7.77 -4.96 21.95
CA ASP A 66 -7.43 -6.40 22.02
C ASP A 66 -6.13 -6.72 21.25
N ASP A 67 -5.88 -6.04 20.13
CA ASP A 67 -4.62 -6.21 19.40
C ASP A 67 -3.44 -5.55 20.13
N PHE A 68 -3.69 -4.47 20.84
CA PHE A 68 -2.67 -3.87 21.70
C PHE A 68 -2.32 -4.76 22.89
N ASP A 69 -3.32 -5.38 23.52
CA ASP A 69 -3.11 -6.31 24.63
C ASP A 69 -2.28 -7.52 24.19
N LYS A 70 -2.56 -8.09 23.00
CA LYS A 70 -1.71 -9.14 22.41
C LYS A 70 -0.26 -8.67 22.20
N TYR A 71 -0.07 -7.42 21.78
CA TYR A 71 1.28 -6.85 21.63
C TYR A 71 1.99 -6.71 22.98
N ASP A 72 1.30 -6.27 24.02
CA ASP A 72 1.87 -6.13 25.36
C ASP A 72 2.19 -7.49 25.99
N ASP A 73 1.35 -8.50 25.77
CA ASP A 73 1.59 -9.88 26.17
C ASP A 73 2.86 -10.44 25.50
N GLU A 74 3.00 -10.27 24.17
CA GLU A 74 4.21 -10.68 23.45
C GLU A 74 5.49 -9.97 23.95
N LEU A 75 5.38 -8.71 24.37
CA LEU A 75 6.50 -8.01 25.00
C LEU A 75 6.81 -8.57 26.39
N THR A 76 5.77 -9.02 27.10
CA THR A 76 5.91 -9.56 28.47
C THR A 76 6.56 -10.93 28.47
N GLU A 77 6.28 -11.76 27.50
CA GLU A 77 6.86 -13.10 27.34
C GLU A 77 8.33 -13.11 26.92
N ARG A 78 8.88 -12.00 26.45
CA ARG A 78 10.30 -11.92 26.10
C ARG A 78 11.18 -11.97 27.34
N GLU A 79 12.09 -12.92 27.39
CA GLU A 79 13.06 -13.19 28.48
C GLU A 79 13.96 -11.99 28.89
N TYR A 80 14.06 -10.98 28.02
CA TYR A 80 14.88 -9.78 28.25
C TYR A 80 14.01 -8.52 28.29
N LYS A 81 13.25 -8.35 29.36
CA LYS A 81 12.71 -7.03 29.73
C LYS A 81 13.78 -6.20 30.43
N ASN A 82 14.54 -5.45 29.65
CA ASN A 82 15.40 -4.41 30.21
C ASN A 82 14.72 -3.04 30.10
N THR A 83 13.43 -2.97 30.43
CA THR A 83 12.65 -1.74 30.44
C THR A 83 12.31 -1.39 31.88
N SER A 84 12.61 -0.14 32.27
CA SER A 84 12.11 0.38 33.56
C SER A 84 10.58 0.36 33.53
N GLU A 85 9.94 0.15 34.69
CA GLU A 85 8.46 0.17 34.84
C GLU A 85 7.82 1.41 34.20
N THR A 86 8.56 2.50 34.08
CA THR A 86 8.12 3.74 33.44
C THR A 86 7.97 3.64 31.92
N ASP A 87 8.65 2.69 31.27
CA ASP A 87 8.58 2.48 29.81
C ASP A 87 7.50 1.46 29.41
N ILE A 88 7.06 0.61 30.35
CA ILE A 88 6.02 -0.40 30.14
C ILE A 88 4.67 0.26 29.83
N ASN A 89 4.40 1.44 30.40
CA ASN A 89 3.15 2.18 30.21
C ASN A 89 3.12 3.07 28.96
N LYS A 90 4.19 3.11 28.17
CA LYS A 90 4.20 3.90 26.94
C LYS A 90 3.72 3.05 25.78
N LYS A 91 2.48 3.32 25.32
CA LYS A 91 1.94 2.75 24.08
C LYS A 91 2.77 3.22 22.88
N ARG A 92 3.90 2.53 22.60
CA ARG A 92 4.83 2.90 21.53
C ARG A 92 5.45 1.67 20.88
N TYR A 93 5.65 1.75 19.55
CA TYR A 93 6.46 0.81 18.81
C TYR A 93 7.60 1.54 18.09
N LYS A 94 8.84 1.27 18.49
CA LYS A 94 10.06 1.91 17.93
C LYS A 94 9.94 3.43 17.75
N GLY A 95 9.44 4.11 18.77
CA GLY A 95 9.28 5.57 18.80
C GLY A 95 7.93 6.09 18.30
N ILE A 96 7.18 5.33 17.53
CA ILE A 96 5.86 5.70 17.03
C ILE A 96 4.83 5.42 18.10
N THR A 97 3.99 6.40 18.40
CA THR A 97 2.91 6.26 19.41
C THR A 97 1.80 5.38 18.86
N ILE A 98 1.30 4.47 19.70
CA ILE A 98 0.14 3.62 19.40
C ILE A 98 -1.08 4.24 20.09
N GLU A 99 -2.15 4.43 19.32
CA GLU A 99 -3.45 4.88 19.83
C GLU A 99 -4.44 3.74 19.72
N THR A 100 -5.07 3.39 20.83
CA THR A 100 -6.06 2.32 20.91
C THR A 100 -7.47 2.89 20.89
N LEU A 101 -8.35 2.33 20.06
CA LEU A 101 -9.71 2.80 19.87
C LEU A 101 -10.71 1.69 20.17
N ASN A 102 -11.74 1.97 20.98
CA ASN A 102 -12.74 0.99 21.42
C ASN A 102 -13.54 0.38 20.25
N SER A 103 -13.87 1.17 19.26
CA SER A 103 -14.68 0.74 18.12
C SER A 103 -13.83 0.35 16.91
N TRP A 104 -12.51 0.20 17.10
CA TRP A 104 -11.61 -0.18 16.02
C TRP A 104 -11.70 -1.67 15.77
N PRO A 105 -11.80 -2.13 14.50
CA PRO A 105 -11.87 -3.54 14.18
C PRO A 105 -10.59 -4.28 14.56
N ASP A 106 -10.73 -5.47 15.18
CA ASP A 106 -9.60 -6.34 15.49
C ASP A 106 -8.94 -6.85 14.21
N GLY A 107 -7.62 -6.95 14.21
CA GLY A 107 -6.84 -7.38 13.05
C GLY A 107 -6.60 -6.29 12.01
N LEU A 108 -7.06 -5.07 12.24
CA LEU A 108 -6.83 -3.90 11.40
C LEU A 108 -5.84 -2.95 12.07
N ILE A 109 -4.70 -2.74 11.46
CA ILE A 109 -3.67 -1.81 11.93
C ILE A 109 -3.47 -0.73 10.88
N VAL A 110 -3.58 0.54 11.28
CA VAL A 110 -3.38 1.70 10.40
C VAL A 110 -2.27 2.57 10.95
N ALA A 111 -1.40 3.05 10.08
CA ALA A 111 -0.41 4.07 10.43
C ALA A 111 -0.61 5.29 9.52
N THR A 112 -0.82 6.46 10.13
CA THR A 112 -1.03 7.71 9.42
C THR A 112 -0.68 8.90 10.31
N LEU A 113 -0.64 10.09 9.73
CA LEU A 113 -0.42 11.33 10.49
C LEU A 113 -1.70 11.77 11.17
N CYS A 114 -1.68 11.85 12.50
CA CYS A 114 -2.79 12.33 13.32
C CYS A 114 -2.37 13.61 14.02
N SER A 115 -2.97 14.73 13.63
CA SER A 115 -2.74 16.05 14.23
C SER A 115 -4.03 16.85 14.23
N MET A 116 -4.18 17.73 15.18
CA MET A 116 -5.27 18.73 15.21
C MET A 116 -4.97 19.95 14.32
N SER A 117 -3.81 20.00 13.71
CA SER A 117 -3.35 21.06 12.80
C SER A 117 -3.34 20.58 11.35
N ALA A 118 -3.00 21.48 10.43
CA ALA A 118 -2.92 21.17 9.00
C ALA A 118 -1.90 20.07 8.61
N ASP A 119 -1.04 19.65 9.55
CA ASP A 119 -0.05 18.58 9.34
C ASP A 119 -0.63 17.17 9.55
N GLY A 120 -1.94 17.06 9.83
CA GLY A 120 -2.63 15.78 9.93
C GLY A 120 -3.07 15.28 8.56
N ASN A 121 -3.29 13.97 8.46
CA ASN A 121 -3.84 13.32 7.26
C ASN A 121 -5.33 12.96 7.39
N LEU A 122 -5.87 13.03 8.61
CA LEU A 122 -7.28 12.74 8.89
C LEU A 122 -7.99 14.04 9.25
N PHE A 123 -9.03 14.35 8.51
CA PHE A 123 -9.83 15.55 8.72
C PHE A 123 -11.27 15.19 9.05
N ALA A 124 -11.87 15.95 9.96
CA ALA A 124 -13.29 15.93 10.24
C ALA A 124 -13.82 17.34 10.06
N GLY A 125 -14.69 17.52 9.08
CA GLY A 125 -15.42 18.75 8.83
C GLY A 125 -16.75 18.74 9.60
N VAL A 126 -17.01 19.77 10.38
CA VAL A 126 -18.30 19.98 11.00
C VAL A 126 -18.77 21.41 10.69
N ASN A 127 -20.06 21.58 10.49
CA ASN A 127 -20.60 22.90 10.28
C ASN A 127 -20.47 23.75 11.54
N LEU A 128 -19.78 24.90 11.43
CA LEU A 128 -19.58 25.80 12.53
C LEU A 128 -20.69 26.86 12.57
N GLN A 129 -21.16 27.14 13.71
CA GLN A 129 -21.82 28.24 14.40
C GLN A 129 -22.63 29.32 13.62
N ASP A 130 -22.49 29.50 12.31
CA ASP A 130 -23.14 30.59 11.58
C ASP A 130 -24.44 30.19 10.86
N ASP A 131 -24.83 28.91 10.92
CA ASP A 131 -26.20 28.53 10.53
C ASP A 131 -27.12 28.78 11.73
N GLU A 132 -27.81 29.89 11.71
CA GLU A 132 -28.78 30.34 12.74
C GLU A 132 -29.91 29.32 13.02
N GLU A 133 -29.93 28.18 12.30
CA GLU A 133 -30.97 27.16 12.38
C GLU A 133 -30.47 25.78 12.84
N VAL A 134 -29.33 25.68 13.52
CA VAL A 134 -28.77 24.38 13.97
C VAL A 134 -29.71 23.67 14.94
N ILE A 135 -30.41 24.40 15.77
CA ILE A 135 -31.41 23.86 16.68
C ILE A 135 -32.67 24.69 16.58
N GLN A 136 -33.72 24.10 16.05
CA GLN A 136 -35.05 24.70 16.00
C GLN A 136 -35.96 23.97 16.98
N ILE A 137 -36.57 24.74 17.90
CA ILE A 137 -37.59 24.24 18.83
C ILE A 137 -38.87 25.05 18.56
N ASP A 138 -39.92 24.39 18.16
CA ASP A 138 -41.18 25.05 17.87
C ASP A 138 -42.37 24.21 18.33
N LYS A 139 -43.52 24.85 18.50
CA LYS A 139 -44.76 24.17 18.83
C LYS A 139 -45.32 23.48 17.61
N TRP A 140 -45.85 22.27 17.79
CA TRP A 140 -46.63 21.61 16.74
C TRP A 140 -47.90 22.42 16.47
N MET A 141 -48.13 22.76 15.22
CA MET A 141 -49.12 23.77 14.79
C MET A 141 -50.56 23.60 15.35
N ASN A 142 -50.96 22.41 15.76
CA ASN A 142 -52.32 22.12 16.25
C ASN A 142 -52.35 21.56 17.67
N SER A 143 -51.30 21.70 18.46
CA SER A 143 -51.23 21.22 19.84
C SER A 143 -50.58 22.25 20.73
N SER A 144 -51.21 22.52 21.87
CA SER A 144 -50.62 23.40 22.89
C SER A 144 -49.52 22.70 23.76
N GLU A 145 -49.43 21.38 23.64
CA GLU A 145 -48.59 20.56 24.52
C GLU A 145 -47.43 19.85 23.78
N LEU A 146 -47.44 19.82 22.45
CA LEU A 146 -46.42 19.18 21.65
C LEU A 146 -45.43 20.20 21.08
N TYR A 147 -44.17 19.88 21.25
CA TYR A 147 -43.02 20.61 20.66
C TYR A 147 -42.26 19.68 19.74
N PHE A 148 -41.74 20.19 18.63
CA PHE A 148 -40.77 19.47 17.81
C PHE A 148 -39.38 20.07 17.97
N PHE A 149 -38.41 19.22 17.89
CA PHE A 149 -37.01 19.58 17.89
C PHE A 149 -36.43 19.23 16.53
N LYS A 150 -35.81 20.19 15.88
CA LYS A 150 -35.06 19.95 14.64
C LYS A 150 -33.59 20.28 14.93
N LEU A 151 -32.74 19.29 14.76
CA LEU A 151 -31.29 19.45 14.80
C LEU A 151 -30.74 19.25 13.40
N LEU A 152 -30.05 20.25 12.87
CA LEU A 152 -29.30 20.15 11.62
C LEU A 152 -27.81 20.14 11.93
N MET A 153 -27.14 19.11 11.49
CA MET A 153 -25.70 19.01 11.56
C MET A 153 -25.17 18.57 10.21
N LYS A 154 -24.16 19.24 9.72
CA LYS A 154 -23.39 18.81 8.55
C LYS A 154 -22.03 18.37 9.08
N ALA A 155 -21.68 17.14 8.80
CA ALA A 155 -20.37 16.59 9.16
C ALA A 155 -19.89 15.70 8.02
N ASP A 156 -18.57 15.66 7.82
CA ASP A 156 -17.93 14.79 6.88
C ASP A 156 -16.53 14.43 7.39
N THR A 157 -15.93 13.40 6.84
CA THR A 157 -14.56 13.00 7.13
C THR A 157 -13.80 12.84 5.83
N GLU A 158 -12.50 13.15 5.86
CA GLU A 158 -11.64 13.09 4.66
C GLU A 158 -10.24 12.60 5.03
N ILE A 159 -9.61 11.91 4.08
CA ILE A 159 -8.19 11.56 4.08
C ILE A 159 -7.52 12.49 3.07
N ALA A 160 -6.51 13.26 3.49
CA ALA A 160 -5.86 14.21 2.60
C ALA A 160 -4.95 13.53 1.57
N PHE A 161 -4.18 12.54 2.01
CA PHE A 161 -3.17 11.86 1.19
C PHE A 161 -3.22 10.34 1.43
N GLY A 162 -3.66 9.58 0.44
CA GLY A 162 -3.71 8.11 0.49
C GLY A 162 -2.32 7.49 0.71
N GLU A 163 -1.28 8.03 0.08
CA GLU A 163 0.13 7.60 0.22
C GLU A 163 0.72 7.78 1.62
N GLU A 164 0.07 8.54 2.49
CA GLU A 164 0.40 8.68 3.91
C GLU A 164 -0.46 7.80 4.83
N PHE A 165 -1.34 7.00 4.24
CA PHE A 165 -2.22 6.08 4.94
C PHE A 165 -1.78 4.64 4.68
N VAL A 166 -1.15 4.02 5.67
CA VAL A 166 -0.63 2.66 5.59
C VAL A 166 -1.54 1.73 6.38
N VAL A 167 -2.06 0.69 5.75
CA VAL A 167 -3.01 -0.23 6.36
C VAL A 167 -2.56 -1.67 6.24
N LEU A 168 -2.66 -2.42 7.34
CA LEU A 168 -2.55 -3.87 7.39
C LEU A 168 -3.88 -4.43 7.87
N ASP A 169 -4.55 -5.20 7.01
CA ASP A 169 -5.82 -5.85 7.29
C ASP A 169 -5.62 -7.37 7.35
N THR A 170 -5.67 -7.94 8.55
CA THR A 170 -5.51 -9.38 8.79
C THR A 170 -6.80 -10.05 9.24
N ARG A 171 -7.96 -9.42 8.99
CA ARG A 171 -9.27 -9.97 9.31
C ARG A 171 -9.59 -11.17 8.41
N GLU A 172 -10.52 -12.00 8.81
CA GLU A 172 -10.97 -13.14 7.99
C GLU A 172 -11.54 -12.69 6.63
N THR A 173 -12.24 -11.55 6.61
CA THR A 173 -12.74 -10.91 5.39
C THR A 173 -12.12 -9.52 5.25
N PRO A 174 -10.90 -9.43 4.69
CA PRO A 174 -10.23 -8.15 4.57
C PRO A 174 -10.95 -7.25 3.55
N VAL A 175 -11.19 -6.01 3.95
CA VAL A 175 -11.69 -4.95 3.06
C VAL A 175 -10.51 -4.37 2.27
N PHE A 176 -9.37 -4.20 2.94
CA PHE A 176 -8.15 -3.75 2.31
C PHE A 176 -7.37 -4.95 1.76
N LYS A 177 -7.26 -5.02 0.45
CA LYS A 177 -6.53 -6.10 -0.21
C LYS A 177 -5.22 -5.55 -0.78
N ALA A 178 -4.11 -6.08 -0.32
CA ALA A 178 -2.83 -5.77 -0.93
C ALA A 178 -2.85 -6.18 -2.41
N VAL A 179 -2.50 -5.27 -3.29
CA VAL A 179 -2.29 -5.62 -4.69
C VAL A 179 -1.05 -6.51 -4.74
N GLU A 180 -1.23 -7.79 -5.12
CA GLU A 180 -0.09 -8.66 -5.36
C GLU A 180 0.67 -8.15 -6.57
N ARG A 181 1.79 -7.49 -6.30
CA ARG A 181 2.67 -7.01 -7.36
C ARG A 181 3.50 -8.16 -7.88
N SER A 182 3.34 -8.46 -9.15
CA SER A 182 4.06 -9.53 -9.83
C SER A 182 4.48 -9.07 -11.23
N ILE A 183 5.62 -9.59 -11.68
CA ILE A 183 6.06 -9.48 -13.05
C ILE A 183 6.61 -10.84 -13.50
N SER A 184 6.23 -11.28 -14.67
CA SER A 184 6.70 -12.53 -15.28
C SER A 184 6.89 -12.34 -16.79
N ALA A 185 7.78 -13.11 -17.37
CA ALA A 185 8.08 -13.07 -18.79
C ALA A 185 8.08 -14.48 -19.39
N ASP A 186 7.50 -14.63 -20.56
CA ASP A 186 7.45 -15.89 -21.28
C ASP A 186 7.77 -15.64 -22.78
N PRO A 187 8.80 -16.29 -23.32
CA PRO A 187 9.75 -17.21 -22.68
C PRO A 187 10.75 -16.51 -21.76
N ALA A 188 11.24 -17.21 -20.73
CA ALA A 188 12.27 -16.72 -19.82
C ALA A 188 13.70 -16.74 -20.41
N ALA A 189 13.88 -17.27 -21.61
CA ALA A 189 15.15 -17.32 -22.33
C ALA A 189 14.95 -17.15 -23.82
N LEU A 190 15.83 -16.39 -24.46
CA LEU A 190 15.85 -16.16 -25.91
C LEU A 190 17.22 -16.50 -26.49
N SER A 191 17.21 -17.23 -27.61
CA SER A 191 18.40 -17.53 -28.39
C SER A 191 18.32 -16.87 -29.75
N PHE A 192 19.34 -16.13 -30.15
CA PHE A 192 19.41 -15.35 -31.39
C PHE A 192 20.49 -15.90 -32.30
N LYS A 193 20.25 -15.75 -33.62
CA LYS A 193 21.26 -16.07 -34.64
C LYS A 193 22.35 -15.02 -34.69
N ALA A 194 23.52 -15.40 -35.17
CA ALA A 194 24.65 -14.49 -35.36
C ALA A 194 24.32 -13.27 -36.26
N ALA A 195 23.53 -13.49 -37.31
CA ALA A 195 23.10 -12.44 -38.26
C ALA A 195 22.19 -11.35 -37.63
N GLY A 196 21.76 -11.59 -36.38
CA GLY A 196 20.78 -10.73 -35.72
C GLY A 196 19.34 -11.09 -36.09
N GLU A 197 18.46 -10.95 -35.15
CA GLU A 197 17.02 -11.13 -35.33
C GLU A 197 16.24 -10.47 -34.19
N SER A 198 14.93 -10.33 -34.35
CA SER A 198 14.04 -9.85 -33.32
C SER A 198 13.14 -10.97 -32.84
N LYS A 199 12.90 -11.02 -31.53
CA LYS A 199 11.97 -11.98 -30.90
C LYS A 199 11.08 -11.28 -29.89
N GLU A 200 9.85 -11.75 -29.79
CA GLU A 200 8.88 -11.25 -28.83
C GLU A 200 8.89 -12.06 -27.54
N VAL A 201 8.69 -11.35 -26.43
CA VAL A 201 8.47 -11.88 -25.09
C VAL A 201 7.15 -11.32 -24.59
N LYS A 202 6.28 -12.21 -24.14
CA LYS A 202 5.07 -11.80 -23.44
C LYS A 202 5.43 -11.48 -22.00
N VAL A 203 5.16 -10.25 -21.58
CA VAL A 203 5.34 -9.80 -20.19
C VAL A 203 3.97 -9.70 -19.54
N THR A 204 3.81 -10.36 -18.39
CA THR A 204 2.62 -10.22 -17.56
C THR A 204 3.03 -9.53 -16.28
N ALA A 205 2.54 -8.32 -16.09
CA ALA A 205 2.88 -7.46 -14.96
C ALA A 205 1.60 -6.93 -14.31
N SER A 206 1.63 -6.69 -13.00
CA SER A 206 0.53 -6.10 -12.23
C SER A 206 0.47 -4.56 -12.32
N GLY A 207 1.32 -3.95 -13.13
CA GLY A 207 1.41 -2.49 -13.36
C GLY A 207 2.49 -2.18 -14.37
N ASP A 208 2.81 -0.90 -14.52
CA ASP A 208 3.85 -0.42 -15.44
C ASP A 208 5.22 -1.00 -15.09
N TYR A 209 6.01 -1.30 -16.09
CA TYR A 209 7.34 -1.88 -15.94
C TYR A 209 8.34 -1.23 -16.90
N SER A 210 9.59 -1.24 -16.51
CA SER A 210 10.68 -0.69 -17.31
C SER A 210 11.86 -1.66 -17.42
N VAL A 211 12.72 -1.41 -18.40
CA VAL A 211 13.98 -2.15 -18.55
C VAL A 211 14.99 -1.60 -17.56
N VAL A 212 15.35 -2.42 -16.57
CA VAL A 212 16.36 -2.08 -15.55
C VAL A 212 17.78 -2.23 -16.09
N SER A 213 18.04 -3.31 -16.82
CA SER A 213 19.32 -3.54 -17.48
C SER A 213 19.17 -4.42 -18.72
N ILE A 214 20.01 -4.15 -19.74
CA ILE A 214 20.09 -4.93 -20.96
C ILE A 214 21.55 -5.14 -21.34
N PRO A 215 21.96 -6.34 -21.80
CA PRO A 215 23.32 -6.59 -22.24
C PRO A 215 23.66 -5.83 -23.51
N ALA A 216 24.95 -5.51 -23.68
CA ALA A 216 25.44 -4.90 -24.92
C ALA A 216 25.15 -5.79 -26.14
N GLY A 217 24.79 -5.17 -27.26
CA GLY A 217 24.41 -5.87 -28.51
C GLY A 217 22.92 -6.22 -28.61
N PHE A 218 22.15 -6.00 -27.56
CA PHE A 218 20.70 -6.20 -27.56
C PHE A 218 19.97 -4.88 -27.32
N THR A 219 18.76 -4.79 -27.86
CA THR A 219 17.80 -3.71 -27.56
C THR A 219 16.46 -4.31 -27.25
N ALA A 220 15.70 -3.66 -26.38
CA ALA A 220 14.35 -4.09 -26.01
C ALA A 220 13.41 -2.89 -26.13
N VAL A 221 12.31 -3.07 -26.86
CA VAL A 221 11.27 -2.06 -27.05
C VAL A 221 9.92 -2.71 -26.96
N GLY A 222 9.03 -2.14 -26.19
CA GLY A 222 7.65 -2.63 -26.08
C GLY A 222 6.95 -2.01 -24.89
N THR A 223 5.63 -2.08 -24.94
CA THR A 223 4.70 -1.62 -23.92
C THR A 223 3.52 -2.61 -23.87
N ASP A 224 2.73 -2.56 -22.81
CA ASP A 224 1.44 -3.25 -22.68
C ASP A 224 1.48 -4.78 -22.89
N GLY A 225 2.43 -5.42 -22.24
CA GLY A 225 2.45 -6.89 -22.17
C GLY A 225 3.20 -7.59 -23.29
N SER A 226 3.76 -6.86 -24.27
CA SER A 226 4.64 -7.42 -25.32
C SER A 226 5.94 -6.64 -25.41
N LEU A 227 7.06 -7.35 -25.32
CA LEU A 227 8.40 -6.78 -25.41
C LEU A 227 9.13 -7.40 -26.60
N THR A 228 9.53 -6.59 -27.56
CA THR A 228 10.37 -7.02 -28.69
C THR A 228 11.83 -6.84 -28.32
N VAL A 229 12.56 -7.94 -28.23
CA VAL A 229 14.01 -7.95 -28.02
C VAL A 229 14.71 -8.18 -29.36
N THR A 230 15.60 -7.27 -29.74
CA THR A 230 16.37 -7.31 -30.99
C THR A 230 17.84 -7.52 -30.67
N ALA A 231 18.45 -8.52 -31.28
CA ALA A 231 19.90 -8.70 -31.29
C ALA A 231 20.49 -8.09 -32.55
N GLY A 232 21.54 -7.28 -32.43
CA GLY A 232 22.32 -6.81 -33.56
C GLY A 232 23.15 -7.94 -34.19
N VAL A 233 23.88 -7.63 -35.27
CA VAL A 233 24.79 -8.60 -35.89
C VAL A 233 25.97 -8.86 -34.93
N ASN A 234 26.23 -10.14 -34.62
CA ASN A 234 27.40 -10.54 -33.83
C ASN A 234 28.59 -10.83 -34.76
N SER A 235 29.49 -9.88 -34.86
CA SER A 235 30.72 -10.03 -35.67
C SER A 235 31.95 -10.43 -34.82
N SER A 236 31.77 -10.78 -33.57
CA SER A 236 32.87 -11.05 -32.63
C SER A 236 33.50 -12.43 -32.78
N GLY A 237 32.96 -13.33 -33.59
CA GLY A 237 33.38 -14.74 -33.71
C GLY A 237 33.17 -15.58 -32.45
N LYS A 238 32.51 -15.03 -31.42
CA LYS A 238 32.17 -15.72 -30.17
C LYS A 238 30.71 -15.58 -29.84
N ALA A 239 30.14 -16.59 -29.20
CA ALA A 239 28.79 -16.49 -28.67
C ALA A 239 28.72 -15.38 -27.60
N VAL A 240 27.66 -14.60 -27.63
CA VAL A 240 27.36 -13.56 -26.62
C VAL A 240 26.20 -14.02 -25.77
N SER A 241 26.30 -13.84 -24.47
CA SER A 241 25.22 -14.13 -23.53
C SER A 241 25.10 -13.02 -22.49
N GLY A 242 23.91 -12.86 -21.96
CA GLY A 242 23.65 -11.89 -20.89
C GLY A 242 22.23 -12.00 -20.38
N THR A 243 21.84 -11.14 -19.47
CA THR A 243 20.52 -11.15 -18.83
C THR A 243 19.85 -9.79 -19.02
N LEU A 244 18.65 -9.80 -19.60
CA LEU A 244 17.75 -8.68 -19.62
C LEU A 244 16.95 -8.69 -18.31
N VAL A 245 16.93 -7.59 -17.60
CA VAL A 245 16.19 -7.44 -16.34
C VAL A 245 15.09 -6.41 -16.51
N LEU A 246 13.85 -6.82 -16.27
CA LEU A 246 12.70 -5.93 -16.19
C LEU A 246 12.29 -5.75 -14.73
N GLY A 247 11.83 -4.57 -14.36
CA GLY A 247 11.36 -4.26 -13.01
C GLY A 247 10.04 -3.52 -13.04
N LEU A 248 9.18 -3.75 -12.04
CA LEU A 248 7.97 -2.97 -11.86
C LEU A 248 8.34 -1.55 -11.40
N ASP A 249 7.74 -0.54 -12.01
CA ASP A 249 8.01 0.86 -11.65
C ASP A 249 7.50 1.19 -10.24
N ALA A 250 6.37 0.61 -9.87
CA ALA A 250 5.76 0.78 -8.54
C ALA A 250 6.39 -0.09 -7.44
N ASP A 251 7.26 -1.07 -7.77
CA ASP A 251 7.96 -1.93 -6.81
C ASP A 251 9.31 -2.40 -7.39
N PRO A 252 10.38 -1.62 -7.23
CA PRO A 252 11.70 -1.94 -7.78
C PRO A 252 12.33 -3.23 -7.25
N GLU A 253 11.79 -3.82 -6.16
CA GLU A 253 12.23 -5.13 -5.65
C GLU A 253 11.69 -6.29 -6.51
N LYS A 254 10.56 -6.09 -7.21
CA LYS A 254 9.96 -7.07 -8.11
C LYS A 254 10.57 -6.98 -9.49
N LYS A 255 11.38 -7.98 -9.83
CA LYS A 255 12.09 -8.07 -11.10
C LYS A 255 11.90 -9.43 -11.73
N VAL A 256 12.00 -9.46 -13.06
CA VAL A 256 12.09 -10.70 -13.83
C VAL A 256 13.33 -10.66 -14.70
N GLU A 257 14.00 -11.79 -14.80
CA GLU A 257 15.21 -11.98 -15.58
C GLU A 257 14.93 -12.83 -16.81
N ILE A 258 15.40 -12.37 -17.97
CA ILE A 258 15.28 -13.10 -19.25
C ILE A 258 16.71 -13.37 -19.74
N ALA A 259 17.06 -14.64 -19.86
CA ALA A 259 18.37 -15.03 -20.37
C ALA A 259 18.44 -14.80 -21.89
N LEU A 260 19.45 -14.07 -22.33
CA LEU A 260 19.70 -13.80 -23.74
C LEU A 260 20.98 -14.52 -24.19
N SER A 261 20.94 -15.18 -25.34
CA SER A 261 22.09 -15.79 -25.97
C SER A 261 22.09 -15.53 -27.47
N GLN A 262 23.24 -15.22 -28.05
CA GLN A 262 23.41 -15.06 -29.48
C GLN A 262 24.57 -15.94 -29.96
N ALA A 263 24.34 -16.67 -31.06
CA ALA A 263 25.35 -17.55 -31.64
C ALA A 263 26.56 -16.76 -32.20
N ALA A 264 27.69 -17.42 -32.24
CA ALA A 264 28.84 -16.92 -33.02
C ALA A 264 28.55 -17.02 -34.55
N VAL A 265 29.22 -16.23 -35.34
CA VAL A 265 29.26 -16.45 -36.78
C VAL A 265 30.00 -17.77 -37.00
N ASP A 266 29.36 -18.74 -37.66
CA ASP A 266 30.06 -19.92 -38.13
C ASP A 266 31.09 -19.45 -39.17
N GLU A 267 32.37 -19.63 -38.92
CA GLU A 267 33.41 -19.54 -39.96
C GLU A 267 33.07 -20.67 -40.94
N GLU A 268 32.48 -20.33 -42.08
CA GLU A 268 32.41 -21.31 -43.19
C GLU A 268 33.87 -21.74 -43.44
N GLU A 269 34.15 -23.03 -43.20
CA GLU A 269 35.35 -23.65 -43.70
C GLU A 269 35.40 -23.36 -45.21
N GLY A 270 36.34 -22.48 -45.60
CA GLY A 270 36.66 -22.22 -46.98
C GLY A 270 37.06 -23.55 -47.61
N GLY A 271 36.10 -24.23 -48.24
CA GLY A 271 36.36 -25.39 -49.08
C GLY A 271 37.10 -24.93 -50.32
N GLU A 272 38.21 -25.54 -50.55
CA GLU A 272 39.04 -25.52 -51.75
C GLU A 272 38.25 -25.73 -53.05
#